data_03ddb08508b1b6fa8bae44f50db3f86c
#
_entry.id   03ddb08508b1b6fa8bae44f50db3f86c
#
_cell.length_a   1.000
_cell.length_b   1.000
_cell.length_c   1.000
_cell.angle_alpha   90.00
_cell.angle_beta   90.00
_cell.angle_gamma   90.00
#
_symmetry.space_group_name_H-M   'P 1'
#
loop_
_entity.id
_entity.type
_entity.pdbx_description
1 polymer ?
#
loop_
_entity_poly.entity_id
_entity_poly.type
_entity_poly.pdbx_seq_one_letter_code
_entity_poly.pdbx_strand_id
1 'polypeptide(L)'
;WTGKTEEEIKNLRYEYGITAAFKMVDTCAAEFASETPYYYSCFDGENEVEDNHERKKIMVLGSGPIRIGQGIEFDYCSVHSVWALSQEGYETIIVNNNPETVSTDFDIADKLYFEPLTPEDVENIVRLEKPDGAVVQFGGQTAINLTESLMKMGVKILGTSAKNVDAAEDRELFDDILEECCIPRAKGDTVFTTEEALKVANELGYPVLIRPSYVLGGQGMQIAVNDKDIVEFMAVINRYHQEHPILIDKYLMGKEIEVDAVCDGEDILIPGIMEHIERAGIHSGDSISVYPAQTISEKIQNVLVDYTRKLARSLHVIGLINIQFIVY
;
A
#
# COMPACT_ATOMS: atom_id res chain seq x y z
N TRP A 1 -7.52 -31.45 0.29
CA TRP A 1 -8.08 -32.59 -0.45
C TRP A 1 -6.96 -33.53 -0.93
N THR A 2 -5.91 -32.99 -1.53
CA THR A 2 -4.78 -33.77 -2.05
C THR A 2 -3.66 -33.96 -1.02
N GLY A 3 -3.62 -33.16 0.05
CA GLY A 3 -2.52 -33.10 1.02
C GLY A 3 -1.24 -32.47 0.46
N LYS A 4 -1.31 -31.89 -0.75
CA LYS A 4 -0.20 -31.19 -1.42
C LYS A 4 -0.29 -29.69 -1.20
N THR A 5 0.86 -29.02 -1.22
CA THR A 5 0.93 -27.58 -1.19
C THR A 5 0.49 -26.98 -2.54
N GLU A 6 0.17 -25.67 -2.56
CA GLU A 6 -0.15 -24.95 -3.78
C GLU A 6 1.00 -25.02 -4.80
N GLU A 7 2.23 -24.86 -4.35
CA GLU A 7 3.42 -24.95 -5.19
C GLU A 7 3.61 -26.36 -5.80
N GLU A 8 3.37 -27.41 -5.03
CA GLU A 8 3.42 -28.79 -5.55
C GLU A 8 2.35 -29.04 -6.62
N ILE A 9 1.14 -28.51 -6.44
CA ILE A 9 0.06 -28.61 -7.45
C ILE A 9 0.42 -27.79 -8.69
N LYS A 10 0.94 -26.59 -8.52
CA LYS A 10 1.40 -25.74 -9.63
C LYS A 10 2.47 -26.45 -10.46
N ASN A 11 3.49 -26.98 -9.83
CA ASN A 11 4.57 -27.71 -10.50
C ASN A 11 4.04 -28.94 -11.25
N LEU A 12 3.11 -29.66 -10.63
CA LEU A 12 2.46 -30.80 -11.28
C LEU A 12 1.67 -30.39 -12.54
N ARG A 13 0.95 -29.26 -12.50
CA ARG A 13 0.27 -28.73 -13.70
C ARG A 13 1.27 -28.43 -14.82
N TYR A 14 2.39 -27.80 -14.51
CA TYR A 14 3.44 -27.52 -15.50
C TYR A 14 4.05 -28.81 -16.09
N GLU A 15 4.29 -29.83 -15.29
CA GLU A 15 4.76 -31.14 -15.77
C GLU A 15 3.80 -31.77 -16.78
N TYR A 16 2.49 -31.56 -16.60
CA TYR A 16 1.46 -32.03 -17.55
C TYR A 16 1.17 -31.04 -18.69
N GLY A 17 1.92 -29.96 -18.80
CA GLY A 17 1.71 -28.93 -19.82
C GLY A 17 0.43 -28.11 -19.63
N ILE A 18 -0.14 -28.12 -18.43
CA ILE A 18 -1.32 -27.32 -18.09
C ILE A 18 -0.86 -25.94 -17.64
N THR A 19 -0.94 -24.98 -18.55
CA THR A 19 -0.59 -23.57 -18.31
C THR A 19 -1.78 -22.67 -18.56
N ALA A 20 -1.81 -21.50 -17.92
CA ALA A 20 -2.84 -20.51 -18.20
C ALA A 20 -2.66 -19.98 -19.64
N ALA A 21 -3.78 -19.89 -20.33
CA ALA A 21 -3.92 -19.14 -21.58
C ALA A 21 -4.77 -17.89 -21.35
N PHE A 22 -4.49 -16.82 -22.04
CA PHE A 22 -5.23 -15.57 -21.90
C PHE A 22 -6.07 -15.30 -23.12
N LYS A 23 -7.35 -15.05 -22.89
CA LYS A 23 -8.36 -14.78 -23.92
C LYS A 23 -8.74 -13.32 -23.90
N MET A 24 -9.01 -12.78 -25.10
CA MET A 24 -9.58 -11.45 -25.22
C MET A 24 -11.06 -11.46 -24.77
N VAL A 25 -11.45 -10.45 -24.02
CA VAL A 25 -12.86 -10.27 -23.62
C VAL A 25 -13.67 -9.86 -24.85
N ASP A 26 -14.65 -10.67 -25.24
CA ASP A 26 -15.59 -10.34 -26.30
C ASP A 26 -16.60 -9.30 -25.82
N THR A 27 -16.45 -8.06 -26.27
CA THR A 27 -17.36 -6.96 -25.99
C THR A 27 -18.42 -6.76 -27.08
N CYS A 28 -18.40 -7.58 -28.13
CA CYS A 28 -19.25 -7.46 -29.31
C CYS A 28 -20.32 -8.57 -29.41
N ALA A 29 -20.49 -9.39 -28.37
CA ALA A 29 -21.44 -10.50 -28.35
C ALA A 29 -21.30 -11.46 -29.55
N ALA A 30 -20.09 -11.68 -30.01
CA ALA A 30 -19.73 -12.47 -31.19
C ALA A 30 -20.37 -12.00 -32.53
N GLU A 31 -20.92 -10.78 -32.57
CA GLU A 31 -21.41 -10.20 -33.82
C GLU A 31 -20.28 -9.68 -34.73
N PHE A 32 -19.20 -9.21 -34.09
CA PHE A 32 -17.98 -8.72 -34.75
C PHE A 32 -16.75 -9.23 -34.03
N ALA A 33 -15.59 -9.18 -34.66
CA ALA A 33 -14.33 -9.41 -34.00
C ALA A 33 -14.11 -8.33 -32.91
N SER A 34 -13.83 -8.74 -31.69
CA SER A 34 -13.52 -7.84 -30.61
C SER A 34 -12.07 -7.35 -30.74
N GLU A 35 -11.85 -6.05 -30.57
CA GLU A 35 -10.53 -5.41 -30.60
C GLU A 35 -10.34 -4.64 -29.29
N THR A 36 -10.41 -5.34 -28.15
CA THR A 36 -10.26 -4.73 -26.81
C THR A 36 -8.93 -5.11 -26.20
N PRO A 37 -8.32 -4.23 -25.36
CA PRO A 37 -7.10 -4.57 -24.65
C PRO A 37 -7.37 -5.45 -23.40
N TYR A 38 -8.55 -6.04 -23.27
CA TYR A 38 -9.04 -6.76 -22.11
C TYR A 38 -8.78 -8.24 -22.21
N TYR A 39 -8.09 -8.79 -21.23
CA TYR A 39 -7.75 -10.20 -21.16
C TYR A 39 -8.16 -10.83 -19.83
N TYR A 40 -8.50 -12.12 -19.88
CA TYR A 40 -8.74 -12.97 -18.72
C TYR A 40 -8.08 -14.33 -18.92
N SER A 41 -7.72 -15.00 -17.83
CA SER A 41 -7.10 -16.32 -17.91
C SER A 41 -8.10 -17.44 -18.01
N CYS A 42 -7.70 -18.51 -18.68
CA CYS A 42 -8.35 -19.81 -18.66
C CYS A 42 -7.30 -20.91 -18.78
N PHE A 43 -7.69 -22.15 -18.47
CA PHE A 43 -6.84 -23.32 -18.65
C PHE A 43 -7.27 -24.18 -19.85
N ASP A 44 -8.03 -23.61 -20.75
CA ASP A 44 -8.58 -24.25 -21.93
C ASP A 44 -8.39 -23.35 -23.15
N GLY A 45 -7.71 -23.87 -24.15
CA GLY A 45 -7.50 -23.20 -25.41
C GLY A 45 -6.12 -22.56 -25.62
N GLU A 46 -6.01 -21.82 -26.70
CA GLU A 46 -4.80 -21.12 -27.13
C GLU A 46 -4.78 -19.69 -26.59
N ASN A 47 -3.58 -19.16 -26.42
CA ASN A 47 -3.38 -17.77 -26.00
C ASN A 47 -3.72 -16.82 -27.16
N GLU A 48 -4.49 -15.76 -26.86
CA GLU A 48 -4.91 -14.74 -27.83
C GLU A 48 -4.13 -13.41 -27.66
N VAL A 49 -3.25 -13.33 -26.67
CA VAL A 49 -2.44 -12.13 -26.45
C VAL A 49 -1.37 -12.01 -27.51
N GLU A 50 -1.37 -10.90 -28.23
CA GLU A 50 -0.29 -10.58 -29.16
C GLU A 50 0.93 -10.08 -28.39
N ASP A 51 2.10 -10.65 -28.70
CA ASP A 51 3.35 -10.25 -28.10
C ASP A 51 4.08 -9.26 -29.03
N ASN A 52 4.14 -8.02 -28.58
CA ASN A 52 4.92 -6.98 -29.25
C ASN A 52 6.27 -6.81 -28.54
N HIS A 53 7.30 -7.49 -29.02
CA HIS A 53 8.65 -7.46 -28.42
C HIS A 53 9.43 -6.15 -28.71
N GLU A 54 8.85 -5.16 -29.38
CA GLU A 54 9.56 -3.94 -29.79
C GLU A 54 9.73 -2.94 -28.64
N ARG A 55 8.79 -2.93 -27.68
CA ARG A 55 8.80 -2.01 -26.54
C ARG A 55 9.09 -2.74 -25.22
N LYS A 56 9.76 -2.05 -24.31
CA LYS A 56 9.89 -2.52 -22.92
C LYS A 56 8.53 -2.47 -22.25
N LYS A 57 8.24 -3.47 -21.45
CA LYS A 57 6.94 -3.66 -20.79
C LYS A 57 7.01 -3.30 -19.33
N ILE A 58 6.09 -2.46 -18.86
CA ILE A 58 5.92 -2.14 -17.45
C ILE A 58 4.51 -2.54 -17.00
N MET A 59 4.47 -3.32 -15.95
CA MET A 59 3.23 -3.77 -15.33
C MET A 59 2.86 -2.84 -14.16
N VAL A 60 1.63 -2.35 -14.15
CA VAL A 60 1.06 -1.55 -13.04
C VAL A 60 0.00 -2.38 -12.36
N LEU A 61 0.17 -2.65 -11.07
CA LEU A 61 -0.82 -3.37 -10.28
C LEU A 61 -1.85 -2.40 -9.73
N GLY A 62 -3.13 -2.66 -10.01
CA GLY A 62 -4.25 -1.93 -9.45
C GLY A 62 -4.53 -2.31 -7.99
N SER A 63 -5.51 -1.64 -7.41
CA SER A 63 -5.87 -1.83 -5.99
C SER A 63 -6.86 -2.98 -5.74
N GLY A 64 -7.38 -3.59 -6.79
CA GLY A 64 -8.41 -4.62 -6.66
C GLY A 64 -9.73 -4.06 -6.13
N PRO A 65 -10.52 -4.83 -5.38
CA PRO A 65 -11.73 -4.37 -4.74
C PRO A 65 -11.42 -3.32 -3.68
N ILE A 66 -11.92 -2.11 -3.88
CA ILE A 66 -11.61 -0.96 -3.05
C ILE A 66 -12.78 -0.69 -2.10
N ARG A 67 -12.46 -0.20 -0.90
CA ARG A 67 -13.45 0.32 0.03
C ARG A 67 -13.91 1.71 -0.40
N ILE A 68 -15.14 2.07 -0.09
CA ILE A 68 -15.66 3.43 -0.30
C ILE A 68 -14.70 4.44 0.35
N GLY A 69 -14.28 5.45 -0.42
CA GLY A 69 -13.38 6.51 0.03
C GLY A 69 -11.89 6.26 -0.19
N GLN A 70 -11.47 5.06 -0.61
CA GLN A 70 -10.06 4.74 -0.90
C GLN A 70 -9.74 4.60 -2.40
N GLY A 71 -10.77 4.49 -3.24
CA GLY A 71 -10.60 4.08 -4.63
C GLY A 71 -10.04 5.13 -5.57
N ILE A 72 -10.52 6.33 -5.45
CA ILE A 72 -10.19 7.42 -6.38
C ILE A 72 -8.69 7.73 -6.33
N GLU A 73 -8.11 7.74 -5.16
CA GLU A 73 -6.72 8.09 -4.93
C GLU A 73 -5.77 7.10 -5.64
N PHE A 74 -5.93 5.82 -5.40
CA PHE A 74 -5.11 4.78 -6.01
C PHE A 74 -5.36 4.65 -7.50
N ASP A 75 -6.61 4.72 -7.93
CA ASP A 75 -6.98 4.61 -9.33
C ASP A 75 -6.43 5.78 -10.15
N TYR A 76 -6.56 6.99 -9.64
CA TYR A 76 -6.00 8.20 -10.23
C TYR A 76 -4.47 8.09 -10.40
N CYS A 77 -3.75 7.66 -9.38
CA CYS A 77 -2.31 7.46 -9.44
C CYS A 77 -1.93 6.37 -10.44
N SER A 78 -2.69 5.28 -10.52
CA SER A 78 -2.48 4.21 -11.52
C SER A 78 -2.62 4.72 -12.95
N VAL A 79 -3.67 5.48 -13.25
CA VAL A 79 -3.91 6.10 -14.56
C VAL A 79 -2.75 7.03 -14.95
N HIS A 80 -2.37 7.94 -14.06
CA HIS A 80 -1.28 8.87 -14.34
C HIS A 80 0.07 8.17 -14.50
N SER A 81 0.33 7.10 -13.73
CA SER A 81 1.52 6.27 -13.90
C SER A 81 1.57 5.63 -15.29
N VAL A 82 0.46 5.06 -15.73
CA VAL A 82 0.35 4.47 -17.07
C VAL A 82 0.58 5.51 -18.16
N TRP A 83 -0.05 6.67 -18.07
CA TRP A 83 0.14 7.74 -19.05
C TRP A 83 1.59 8.23 -19.09
N ALA A 84 2.25 8.41 -17.94
CA ALA A 84 3.65 8.79 -17.90
C ALA A 84 4.56 7.72 -18.55
N LEU A 85 4.33 6.45 -18.25
CA LEU A 85 5.08 5.33 -18.84
C LEU A 85 4.86 5.23 -20.35
N SER A 86 3.62 5.39 -20.82
CA SER A 86 3.29 5.39 -22.24
C SER A 86 3.96 6.54 -22.99
N GLN A 87 4.02 7.74 -22.39
CA GLN A 87 4.74 8.89 -22.98
C GLN A 87 6.25 8.64 -23.09
N GLU A 88 6.82 7.85 -22.20
CA GLU A 88 8.23 7.42 -22.26
C GLU A 88 8.47 6.23 -23.22
N GLY A 89 7.42 5.76 -23.90
CA GLY A 89 7.51 4.73 -24.94
C GLY A 89 7.45 3.29 -24.43
N TYR A 90 7.07 3.08 -23.17
CA TYR A 90 6.84 1.73 -22.64
C TYR A 90 5.50 1.15 -23.14
N GLU A 91 5.45 -0.17 -23.30
CA GLU A 91 4.19 -0.90 -23.36
C GLU A 91 3.65 -1.07 -21.94
N THR A 92 2.44 -0.61 -21.72
CA THR A 92 1.84 -0.54 -20.39
C THR A 92 0.84 -1.67 -20.20
N ILE A 93 0.96 -2.35 -19.05
CA ILE A 93 0.11 -3.47 -18.68
C ILE A 93 -0.53 -3.15 -17.34
N ILE A 94 -1.86 -3.14 -17.26
CA ILE A 94 -2.58 -3.07 -15.98
C ILE A 94 -3.06 -4.47 -15.59
N VAL A 95 -2.92 -4.80 -14.31
CA VAL A 95 -3.56 -5.97 -13.70
C VAL A 95 -4.50 -5.48 -12.60
N ASN A 96 -5.79 -5.68 -12.80
CA ASN A 96 -6.81 -5.29 -11.82
C ASN A 96 -8.06 -6.15 -12.00
N ASN A 97 -8.73 -6.50 -10.91
CA ASN A 97 -9.99 -7.25 -10.95
C ASN A 97 -11.23 -6.39 -10.65
N ASN A 98 -11.08 -5.07 -10.60
CA ASN A 98 -12.19 -4.15 -10.45
C ASN A 98 -12.55 -3.53 -11.82
N PRO A 99 -13.68 -3.91 -12.44
CA PRO A 99 -14.07 -3.38 -13.75
C PRO A 99 -14.73 -1.99 -13.68
N GLU A 100 -15.02 -1.49 -12.50
CA GLU A 100 -15.79 -0.26 -12.27
C GLU A 100 -14.88 0.93 -11.91
N THR A 101 -13.71 1.03 -12.55
CA THR A 101 -12.75 2.08 -12.24
C THR A 101 -12.04 2.59 -13.50
N VAL A 102 -11.56 3.84 -13.48
CA VAL A 102 -11.00 4.49 -14.67
C VAL A 102 -9.72 3.81 -15.16
N SER A 103 -8.90 3.26 -14.27
CA SER A 103 -7.68 2.55 -14.69
C SER A 103 -7.97 1.32 -15.54
N THR A 104 -9.19 0.80 -15.50
CA THR A 104 -9.63 -0.34 -16.31
C THR A 104 -10.41 0.05 -17.55
N ASP A 105 -10.46 1.32 -17.92
CA ASP A 105 -11.02 1.76 -19.18
C ASP A 105 -10.11 1.35 -20.36
N PHE A 106 -10.73 1.07 -21.52
CA PHE A 106 -10.08 0.49 -22.70
C PHE A 106 -8.98 1.36 -23.33
N ASP A 107 -8.98 2.65 -23.04
CA ASP A 107 -8.05 3.63 -23.61
C ASP A 107 -6.92 4.06 -22.65
N ILE A 108 -6.81 3.41 -21.49
CA ILE A 108 -5.80 3.78 -20.49
C ILE A 108 -4.48 3.07 -20.73
N ALA A 109 -4.47 1.74 -20.88
CA ALA A 109 -3.26 0.94 -21.03
C ALA A 109 -3.26 0.16 -22.35
N ASP A 110 -2.08 -0.25 -22.82
CA ASP A 110 -1.96 -1.11 -24.00
C ASP A 110 -2.61 -2.48 -23.76
N LYS A 111 -2.51 -3.01 -22.53
CA LYS A 111 -3.13 -4.27 -22.12
C LYS A 111 -3.67 -4.20 -20.71
N LEU A 112 -4.82 -4.84 -20.50
CA LEU A 112 -5.45 -4.94 -19.19
C LEU A 112 -5.84 -6.40 -18.91
N TYR A 113 -5.36 -6.93 -17.80
CA TYR A 113 -5.69 -8.26 -17.32
C TYR A 113 -6.70 -8.14 -16.19
N PHE A 114 -7.92 -8.66 -16.41
CA PHE A 114 -8.94 -8.81 -15.38
C PHE A 114 -8.68 -10.08 -14.58
N GLU A 115 -7.69 -10.00 -13.68
CA GLU A 115 -7.26 -11.13 -12.86
C GLU A 115 -7.23 -10.75 -11.38
N PRO A 116 -7.46 -11.73 -10.50
CA PRO A 116 -7.23 -11.53 -9.08
C PRO A 116 -5.78 -11.12 -8.81
N LEU A 117 -5.61 -10.23 -7.84
CA LEU A 117 -4.29 -9.79 -7.41
C LEU A 117 -3.71 -10.80 -6.39
N THR A 118 -3.57 -12.05 -6.84
CA THR A 118 -2.93 -13.13 -6.08
C THR A 118 -1.56 -13.48 -6.67
N PRO A 119 -0.64 -14.04 -5.88
CA PRO A 119 0.67 -14.45 -6.41
C PRO A 119 0.56 -15.40 -7.61
N GLU A 120 -0.38 -16.36 -7.60
CA GLU A 120 -0.54 -17.35 -8.68
C GLU A 120 -1.03 -16.70 -9.97
N ASP A 121 -2.06 -15.86 -9.90
CA ASP A 121 -2.65 -15.24 -11.08
C ASP A 121 -1.67 -14.24 -11.72
N VAL A 122 -1.02 -13.43 -10.89
CA VAL A 122 0.01 -12.47 -11.36
C VAL A 122 1.22 -13.21 -11.94
N GLU A 123 1.63 -14.36 -11.39
CA GLU A 123 2.72 -15.16 -11.95
C GLU A 123 2.42 -15.62 -13.38
N ASN A 124 1.18 -16.01 -13.68
CA ASN A 124 0.79 -16.42 -15.03
C ASN A 124 0.96 -15.26 -16.02
N ILE A 125 0.60 -14.04 -15.64
CA ILE A 125 0.80 -12.84 -16.46
C ILE A 125 2.30 -12.53 -16.62
N VAL A 126 3.07 -12.58 -15.53
CA VAL A 126 4.53 -12.35 -15.58
C VAL A 126 5.23 -13.34 -16.52
N ARG A 127 4.81 -14.60 -16.51
CA ARG A 127 5.37 -15.64 -17.42
C ARG A 127 5.08 -15.37 -18.88
N LEU A 128 3.88 -14.87 -19.17
CA LEU A 128 3.46 -14.54 -20.52
C LEU A 128 4.16 -13.26 -21.01
N GLU A 129 3.98 -12.17 -20.28
CA GLU A 129 4.38 -10.83 -20.71
C GLU A 129 5.87 -10.54 -20.51
N LYS A 130 6.50 -11.17 -19.51
CA LYS A 130 7.90 -10.95 -19.12
C LYS A 130 8.23 -9.47 -18.95
N PRO A 131 7.53 -8.75 -18.06
CA PRO A 131 7.69 -7.32 -17.90
C PRO A 131 9.11 -6.97 -17.44
N ASP A 132 9.65 -5.86 -17.93
CA ASP A 132 10.93 -5.30 -17.50
C ASP A 132 10.87 -4.74 -16.08
N GLY A 133 9.68 -4.43 -15.58
CA GLY A 133 9.45 -3.99 -14.22
C GLY A 133 7.97 -3.91 -13.85
N ALA A 134 7.71 -3.77 -12.56
CA ALA A 134 6.36 -3.60 -12.02
C ALA A 134 6.28 -2.41 -11.06
N VAL A 135 5.17 -1.66 -11.13
CA VAL A 135 4.80 -0.62 -10.21
C VAL A 135 3.73 -1.18 -9.27
N VAL A 136 4.01 -1.19 -7.97
CA VAL A 136 3.11 -1.70 -6.92
C VAL A 136 2.57 -0.59 -6.01
N GLN A 137 3.21 0.57 -6.02
CA GLN A 137 2.99 1.65 -5.05
C GLN A 137 1.57 2.23 -5.12
N PHE A 138 0.93 2.19 -6.29
CA PHE A 138 -0.38 2.80 -6.51
C PHE A 138 -1.56 1.84 -6.36
N GLY A 139 -1.31 0.58 -6.06
CA GLY A 139 -2.36 -0.43 -5.85
C GLY A 139 -2.73 -0.66 -4.37
N GLY A 140 -2.31 0.24 -3.46
CA GLY A 140 -2.54 0.11 -2.04
C GLY A 140 -1.97 -1.18 -1.45
N GLN A 141 -2.43 -1.58 -0.28
CA GLN A 141 -1.93 -2.76 0.42
C GLN A 141 -2.01 -4.05 -0.41
N THR A 142 -3.03 -4.18 -1.26
CA THR A 142 -3.20 -5.37 -2.12
C THR A 142 -2.01 -5.56 -3.06
N ALA A 143 -1.57 -4.51 -3.73
CA ALA A 143 -0.43 -4.57 -4.64
C ALA A 143 0.91 -4.63 -3.88
N ILE A 144 1.04 -3.89 -2.77
CA ILE A 144 2.24 -3.90 -1.94
C ILE A 144 2.52 -5.30 -1.40
N ASN A 145 1.51 -6.04 -0.96
CA ASN A 145 1.65 -7.41 -0.50
C ASN A 145 2.18 -8.39 -1.57
N LEU A 146 2.09 -8.05 -2.85
CA LEU A 146 2.64 -8.86 -3.94
C LEU A 146 4.12 -8.59 -4.22
N THR A 147 4.72 -7.58 -3.61
CA THR A 147 6.09 -7.13 -3.90
C THR A 147 7.12 -8.25 -3.73
N GLU A 148 7.07 -8.97 -2.61
CA GLU A 148 7.99 -10.10 -2.36
C GLU A 148 7.82 -11.23 -3.39
N SER A 149 6.57 -11.56 -3.74
CA SER A 149 6.27 -12.58 -4.74
C SER A 149 6.79 -12.18 -6.13
N LEU A 150 6.60 -10.94 -6.55
CA LEU A 150 7.13 -10.41 -7.81
C LEU A 150 8.66 -10.47 -7.86
N MET A 151 9.33 -10.12 -6.77
CA MET A 151 10.79 -10.22 -6.68
C MET A 151 11.26 -11.69 -6.79
N LYS A 152 10.56 -12.64 -6.18
CA LYS A 152 10.84 -14.07 -6.32
C LYS A 152 10.63 -14.56 -7.76
N MET A 153 9.72 -13.98 -8.50
CA MET A 153 9.50 -14.23 -9.94
C MET A 153 10.56 -13.56 -10.83
N GLY A 154 11.46 -12.75 -10.26
CA GLY A 154 12.51 -12.04 -10.99
C GLY A 154 12.06 -10.71 -11.59
N VAL A 155 10.91 -10.19 -11.23
CA VAL A 155 10.40 -8.91 -11.71
C VAL A 155 11.04 -7.77 -10.89
N LYS A 156 11.57 -6.77 -11.59
CA LYS A 156 12.12 -5.57 -10.96
C LYS A 156 10.99 -4.68 -10.45
N ILE A 157 10.99 -4.35 -9.17
CA ILE A 157 10.06 -3.36 -8.62
C ILE A 157 10.57 -1.96 -8.97
N LEU A 158 9.69 -1.15 -9.55
CA LEU A 158 9.93 0.26 -9.85
C LEU A 158 9.35 1.11 -8.73
N GLY A 159 10.20 1.92 -8.11
CA GLY A 159 9.87 2.70 -6.93
C GLY A 159 10.67 2.26 -5.70
N THR A 160 10.15 2.53 -4.51
CA THR A 160 10.77 2.13 -3.25
C THR A 160 10.87 0.61 -3.14
N SER A 161 12.03 0.10 -2.72
CA SER A 161 12.24 -1.35 -2.62
C SER A 161 11.37 -1.98 -1.54
N ALA A 162 11.02 -3.27 -1.71
CA ALA A 162 10.24 -4.02 -0.71
C ALA A 162 10.87 -3.93 0.68
N LYS A 163 12.18 -4.12 0.79
CA LYS A 163 12.91 -4.02 2.06
C LYS A 163 12.69 -2.68 2.77
N ASN A 164 12.64 -1.59 2.01
CA ASN A 164 12.49 -0.25 2.57
C ASN A 164 11.02 0.07 2.89
N VAL A 165 10.08 -0.54 2.16
CA VAL A 165 8.66 -0.51 2.51
C VAL A 165 8.43 -1.27 3.81
N ASP A 166 8.96 -2.49 3.93
CA ASP A 166 8.88 -3.29 5.17
C ASP A 166 9.48 -2.55 6.36
N ALA A 167 10.62 -1.87 6.17
CA ALA A 167 11.25 -1.06 7.21
C ALA A 167 10.41 0.13 7.67
N ALA A 168 9.52 0.64 6.81
CA ALA A 168 8.56 1.69 7.18
C ALA A 168 7.31 1.12 7.88
N GLU A 169 6.94 -0.13 7.61
CA GLU A 169 5.77 -0.80 8.20
C GLU A 169 6.11 -1.52 9.51
N ASP A 170 7.33 -2.04 9.64
CA ASP A 170 7.82 -2.68 10.86
C ASP A 170 8.14 -1.64 11.93
N ARG A 171 7.51 -1.77 13.09
CA ARG A 171 7.64 -0.78 14.16
C ARG A 171 9.06 -0.68 14.71
N GLU A 172 9.73 -1.80 14.93
CA GLU A 172 11.07 -1.81 15.53
C GLU A 172 12.09 -1.20 14.56
N LEU A 173 12.03 -1.60 13.29
CA LEU A 173 12.89 -1.05 12.24
C LEU A 173 12.63 0.45 12.02
N PHE A 174 11.38 0.87 12.04
CA PHE A 174 11.03 2.28 11.88
C PHE A 174 11.46 3.11 13.09
N ASP A 175 11.33 2.58 14.30
CA ASP A 175 11.81 3.22 15.52
C ASP A 175 13.33 3.43 15.49
N ASP A 176 14.10 2.44 15.04
CA ASP A 176 15.56 2.56 14.84
C ASP A 176 15.91 3.67 13.84
N ILE A 177 15.18 3.73 12.72
CA ILE A 177 15.36 4.78 11.71
C ILE A 177 15.08 6.17 12.30
N LEU A 178 14.02 6.32 13.09
CA LEU A 178 13.69 7.59 13.74
C LEU A 178 14.78 8.01 14.74
N GLU A 179 15.34 7.06 15.49
CA GLU A 179 16.44 7.32 16.41
C GLU A 179 17.71 7.74 15.67
N GLU A 180 18.10 7.04 14.61
CA GLU A 180 19.23 7.40 13.75
C GLU A 180 19.07 8.80 13.13
N CYS A 181 17.85 9.14 12.70
CA CYS A 181 17.54 10.45 12.15
C CYS A 181 17.40 11.55 13.22
N CYS A 182 17.44 11.20 14.52
CA CYS A 182 17.15 12.10 15.64
C CYS A 182 15.76 12.75 15.53
N ILE A 183 14.76 11.99 15.12
CA ILE A 183 13.37 12.43 15.00
C ILE A 183 12.58 11.94 16.21
N PRO A 184 11.95 12.85 16.98
CA PRO A 184 11.18 12.46 18.15
C PRO A 184 9.90 11.71 17.74
N ARG A 185 9.54 10.68 18.51
CA ARG A 185 8.31 9.91 18.35
C ARG A 185 7.52 9.80 19.63
N ALA A 186 6.24 9.48 19.53
CA ALA A 186 5.46 9.10 20.70
C ALA A 186 6.07 7.85 21.34
N LYS A 187 6.27 7.88 22.66
CA LYS A 187 6.71 6.69 23.39
C LYS A 187 5.55 5.70 23.46
N GLY A 188 5.85 4.44 23.27
CA GLY A 188 4.86 3.38 23.34
C GLY A 188 5.49 2.01 23.34
N ASP A 189 4.66 1.00 23.53
CA ASP A 189 5.09 -0.40 23.55
C ASP A 189 4.01 -1.32 22.99
N THR A 190 4.40 -2.54 22.70
CA THR A 190 3.55 -3.60 22.18
C THR A 190 3.22 -4.57 23.30
N VAL A 191 1.93 -4.89 23.47
CA VAL A 191 1.44 -5.74 24.56
C VAL A 191 0.50 -6.82 24.03
N PHE A 192 0.39 -7.92 24.77
CA PHE A 192 -0.49 -9.04 24.46
C PHE A 192 -1.54 -9.27 25.57
N THR A 193 -1.27 -8.81 26.78
CA THR A 193 -2.13 -9.05 27.93
C THR A 193 -2.64 -7.74 28.56
N THR A 194 -3.72 -7.83 29.30
CA THR A 194 -4.27 -6.68 30.05
C THR A 194 -3.31 -6.18 31.12
N GLU A 195 -2.56 -7.09 31.76
CA GLU A 195 -1.57 -6.76 32.78
C GLU A 195 -0.40 -5.98 32.19
N GLU A 196 0.10 -6.40 31.04
CA GLU A 196 1.13 -5.66 30.29
C GLU A 196 0.62 -4.29 29.87
N ALA A 197 -0.62 -4.22 29.36
CA ALA A 197 -1.27 -2.99 28.96
C ALA A 197 -1.36 -1.97 30.08
N LEU A 198 -1.80 -2.39 31.27
CA LEU A 198 -1.86 -1.55 32.47
C LEU A 198 -0.47 -1.07 32.87
N LYS A 199 0.53 -1.94 32.86
CA LYS A 199 1.91 -1.58 33.20
C LYS A 199 2.44 -0.49 32.28
N VAL A 200 2.37 -0.71 30.96
CA VAL A 200 2.85 0.24 29.95
C VAL A 200 2.09 1.57 30.06
N ALA A 201 0.75 1.55 30.17
CA ALA A 201 -0.03 2.76 30.30
C ALA A 201 0.33 3.59 31.55
N ASN A 202 0.61 2.93 32.69
CA ASN A 202 1.04 3.60 33.92
C ASN A 202 2.47 4.15 33.82
N GLU A 203 3.38 3.47 33.10
CA GLU A 203 4.74 3.96 32.84
C GLU A 203 4.73 5.18 31.92
N LEU A 204 3.90 5.18 30.87
CA LEU A 204 3.75 6.30 29.93
C LEU A 204 2.98 7.48 30.57
N GLY A 205 2.13 7.19 31.54
CA GLY A 205 1.17 8.14 32.12
C GLY A 205 0.00 8.43 31.14
N TYR A 206 -1.19 8.62 31.71
CA TYR A 206 -2.39 8.91 30.93
C TYR A 206 -2.40 10.35 30.37
N PRO A 207 -3.13 10.61 29.25
CA PRO A 207 -3.84 9.65 28.43
C PRO A 207 -2.91 8.84 27.52
N VAL A 208 -3.35 7.63 27.15
CA VAL A 208 -2.68 6.76 26.20
C VAL A 208 -3.62 6.39 25.04
N LEU A 209 -3.06 6.14 23.87
CA LEU A 209 -3.76 5.63 22.70
C LEU A 209 -3.56 4.11 22.61
N ILE A 210 -4.65 3.38 22.52
CA ILE A 210 -4.64 1.93 22.33
C ILE A 210 -5.10 1.63 20.91
N ARG A 211 -4.34 0.81 20.19
CA ARG A 211 -4.71 0.37 18.85
C ARG A 211 -4.28 -1.07 18.61
N PRO A 212 -5.14 -1.93 18.02
CA PRO A 212 -4.73 -3.22 17.52
C PRO A 212 -3.75 -3.05 16.36
N SER A 213 -2.76 -3.94 16.22
CA SER A 213 -1.74 -3.84 15.16
C SER A 213 -2.29 -4.01 13.74
N TYR A 214 -3.44 -4.65 13.60
CA TYR A 214 -4.08 -4.95 12.31
C TYR A 214 -5.48 -4.35 12.21
N VAL A 215 -5.57 -3.02 12.17
CA VAL A 215 -6.85 -2.36 11.93
C VAL A 215 -6.67 -1.30 10.85
N LEU A 216 -7.33 -1.52 9.72
CA LEU A 216 -7.41 -0.55 8.64
C LEU A 216 -8.44 0.54 8.96
N GLY A 217 -8.08 1.80 8.74
CA GLY A 217 -9.01 2.92 8.81
C GLY A 217 -9.40 3.35 10.22
N GLY A 218 -8.50 3.23 11.22
CA GLY A 218 -8.73 3.76 12.57
C GLY A 218 -9.83 3.06 13.39
N GLN A 219 -10.45 2.00 12.86
CA GLN A 219 -11.43 1.22 13.62
C GLN A 219 -10.75 0.51 14.79
N GLY A 220 -11.34 0.67 15.98
CA GLY A 220 -10.82 0.04 17.19
C GLY A 220 -9.71 0.80 17.90
N MET A 221 -9.35 2.02 17.47
CA MET A 221 -8.50 2.90 18.27
C MET A 221 -9.30 3.55 19.39
N GLN A 222 -8.73 3.58 20.60
CA GLN A 222 -9.33 4.28 21.74
C GLN A 222 -8.30 5.04 22.57
N ILE A 223 -8.73 6.19 23.07
CA ILE A 223 -7.95 6.97 24.03
C ILE A 223 -8.40 6.55 25.42
N ALA A 224 -7.49 5.97 26.20
CA ALA A 224 -7.72 5.63 27.58
C ALA A 224 -7.18 6.73 28.50
N VAL A 225 -7.99 7.15 29.47
CA VAL A 225 -7.61 8.20 30.45
C VAL A 225 -7.38 7.65 31.85
N ASN A 226 -7.62 6.36 32.07
CA ASN A 226 -7.44 5.65 33.34
C ASN A 226 -7.37 4.13 33.11
N ASP A 227 -7.01 3.39 34.18
CA ASP A 227 -6.88 1.92 34.15
C ASP A 227 -8.17 1.20 33.75
N LYS A 228 -9.33 1.74 34.14
CA LYS A 228 -10.62 1.14 33.86
C LYS A 228 -10.88 1.11 32.33
N ASP A 229 -10.56 2.17 31.62
CA ASP A 229 -10.70 2.25 30.17
C ASP A 229 -9.83 1.18 29.49
N ILE A 230 -8.60 0.96 29.99
CA ILE A 230 -7.70 -0.10 29.51
C ILE A 230 -8.37 -1.47 29.63
N VAL A 231 -8.86 -1.79 30.83
CA VAL A 231 -9.49 -3.09 31.12
C VAL A 231 -10.72 -3.31 30.23
N GLU A 232 -11.59 -2.31 30.10
CA GLU A 232 -12.78 -2.39 29.27
C GLU A 232 -12.43 -2.61 27.79
N PHE A 233 -11.44 -1.89 27.27
CA PHE A 233 -11.04 -2.00 25.89
C PHE A 233 -10.35 -3.35 25.59
N MET A 234 -9.43 -3.77 26.44
CA MET A 234 -8.77 -5.07 26.32
C MET A 234 -9.79 -6.24 26.38
N ALA A 235 -10.84 -6.11 27.20
CA ALA A 235 -11.91 -7.10 27.24
C ALA A 235 -12.72 -7.17 25.93
N VAL A 236 -12.88 -6.05 25.21
CA VAL A 236 -13.51 -6.03 23.89
C VAL A 236 -12.61 -6.70 22.86
N ILE A 237 -11.34 -6.35 22.81
CA ILE A 237 -10.37 -6.94 21.87
C ILE A 237 -10.26 -8.45 22.06
N ASN A 238 -10.10 -8.92 23.31
CA ASN A 238 -9.95 -10.33 23.63
C ASN A 238 -11.17 -11.20 23.25
N ARG A 239 -12.36 -10.61 23.08
CA ARG A 239 -13.55 -11.34 22.57
C ARG A 239 -13.44 -11.77 21.11
N TYR A 240 -12.61 -11.09 20.33
CA TYR A 240 -12.41 -11.37 18.90
C TYR A 240 -11.24 -12.31 18.63
N HIS A 241 -10.68 -12.98 19.66
CA HIS A 241 -9.54 -13.91 19.56
C HIS A 241 -8.39 -13.32 18.74
N GLN A 242 -7.88 -12.18 19.20
CA GLN A 242 -6.74 -11.58 18.49
C GLN A 242 -5.44 -12.32 18.85
N GLU A 243 -4.85 -12.93 17.85
CA GLU A 243 -3.48 -13.48 17.89
C GLU A 243 -2.40 -12.39 17.69
N HIS A 244 -2.83 -11.13 17.50
CA HIS A 244 -1.95 -10.03 17.12
C HIS A 244 -1.69 -9.08 18.29
N PRO A 245 -0.49 -8.48 18.35
CA PRO A 245 -0.13 -7.56 19.40
C PRO A 245 -0.99 -6.27 19.38
N ILE A 246 -1.13 -5.66 20.54
CA ILE A 246 -1.83 -4.40 20.75
C ILE A 246 -0.78 -3.34 21.04
N LEU A 247 -0.91 -2.19 20.39
CA LEU A 247 -0.02 -1.05 20.58
C LEU A 247 -0.60 -0.08 21.60
N ILE A 248 0.23 0.34 22.56
CA ILE A 248 -0.11 1.37 23.54
C ILE A 248 0.91 2.50 23.40
N ASP A 249 0.44 3.63 22.94
CA ASP A 249 1.27 4.80 22.71
C ASP A 249 0.86 5.96 23.62
N LYS A 250 1.81 6.80 24.04
CA LYS A 250 1.49 8.06 24.70
C LYS A 250 0.63 8.92 23.78
N TYR A 251 -0.58 9.26 24.23
CA TYR A 251 -1.43 10.16 23.44
C TYR A 251 -0.89 11.60 23.53
N LEU A 252 -0.54 12.14 22.38
CA LEU A 252 -0.06 13.50 22.23
C LEU A 252 -1.21 14.40 21.80
N MET A 253 -1.59 15.33 22.70
CA MET A 253 -2.64 16.32 22.40
C MET A 253 -2.02 17.47 21.60
N GLY A 254 -2.04 17.35 20.27
CA GLY A 254 -1.47 18.32 19.37
C GLY A 254 -2.27 18.43 18.08
N LYS A 255 -1.74 19.22 17.16
CA LYS A 255 -2.24 19.31 15.80
C LYS A 255 -1.59 18.25 14.93
N GLU A 256 -2.38 17.60 14.12
CA GLU A 256 -1.89 16.68 13.12
C GLU A 256 -1.53 17.45 11.85
N ILE A 257 -0.36 17.15 11.33
CA ILE A 257 0.22 17.80 10.16
C ILE A 257 0.64 16.71 9.20
N GLU A 258 0.26 16.83 7.95
CA GLU A 258 0.68 15.92 6.89
C GLU A 258 1.68 16.59 5.95
N VAL A 259 2.69 15.83 5.57
CA VAL A 259 3.69 16.25 4.58
C VAL A 259 3.79 15.18 3.51
N ASP A 260 3.40 15.55 2.30
CA ASP A 260 3.64 14.73 1.12
C ASP A 260 4.95 15.14 0.45
N ALA A 261 5.68 14.15 -0.02
CA ALA A 261 6.90 14.37 -0.78
C ALA A 261 7.04 13.39 -1.93
N VAL A 262 7.75 13.83 -2.97
CA VAL A 262 8.13 13.00 -4.12
C VAL A 262 9.65 12.94 -4.17
N CYS A 263 10.20 11.74 -4.27
CA CYS A 263 11.63 11.48 -4.25
C CYS A 263 12.05 10.70 -5.50
N ASP A 264 13.21 11.02 -6.06
CA ASP A 264 13.80 10.29 -7.19
C ASP A 264 15.03 9.45 -6.79
N GLY A 265 15.34 9.42 -5.48
CA GLY A 265 16.51 8.77 -4.89
C GLY A 265 17.65 9.73 -4.55
N GLU A 266 17.66 10.94 -5.11
CA GLU A 266 18.65 12.00 -4.85
C GLU A 266 17.98 13.25 -4.30
N ASP A 267 17.02 13.79 -5.06
CA ASP A 267 16.28 14.98 -4.74
C ASP A 267 14.89 14.67 -4.14
N ILE A 268 14.39 15.61 -3.34
CA ILE A 268 13.11 15.50 -2.65
C ILE A 268 12.32 16.79 -2.87
N LEU A 269 11.20 16.66 -3.55
CA LEU A 269 10.22 17.72 -3.73
C LEU A 269 9.15 17.61 -2.64
N ILE A 270 8.99 18.66 -1.86
CA ILE A 270 7.91 18.81 -0.88
C ILE A 270 7.00 19.94 -1.41
N PRO A 271 5.86 19.63 -2.02
CA PRO A 271 4.97 20.66 -2.59
C PRO A 271 4.35 21.54 -1.53
N GLY A 272 4.17 21.02 -0.31
CA GLY A 272 3.68 21.81 0.81
C GLY A 272 3.37 20.97 2.04
N ILE A 273 2.82 21.64 3.04
CA ILE A 273 2.47 21.08 4.33
C ILE A 273 0.98 21.30 4.56
N MET A 274 0.26 20.24 4.91
CA MET A 274 -1.16 20.27 5.22
C MET A 274 -1.36 20.24 6.74
N GLU A 275 -2.37 20.97 7.22
CA GLU A 275 -2.76 21.03 8.62
C GLU A 275 -4.19 20.49 8.79
N HIS A 276 -4.40 19.54 9.71
CA HIS A 276 -5.73 19.05 10.05
C HIS A 276 -6.46 20.04 10.95
N ILE A 277 -7.75 20.20 10.70
CA ILE A 277 -8.63 21.02 11.56
C ILE A 277 -8.96 20.25 12.83
N GLU A 278 -9.17 18.95 12.72
CA GLU A 278 -9.47 18.05 13.82
C GLU A 278 -8.22 17.84 14.67
N ARG A 279 -8.46 17.40 15.92
CA ARG A 279 -7.37 17.02 16.83
C ARG A 279 -6.68 15.74 16.37
N ALA A 280 -5.43 15.56 16.76
CA ALA A 280 -4.69 14.34 16.53
C ALA A 280 -5.43 13.08 17.03
N GLY A 281 -5.33 12.01 16.26
CA GLY A 281 -6.00 10.74 16.52
C GLY A 281 -7.36 10.57 15.85
N ILE A 282 -7.79 11.52 15.01
CA ILE A 282 -8.89 11.34 14.05
C ILE A 282 -8.27 10.82 12.75
N HIS A 283 -8.88 9.79 12.15
CA HIS A 283 -8.39 9.25 10.88
C HIS A 283 -8.37 10.32 9.79
N SER A 284 -7.32 10.38 8.98
CA SER A 284 -7.13 11.41 7.95
C SER A 284 -8.28 11.46 6.93
N GLY A 285 -8.88 10.31 6.60
CA GLY A 285 -10.07 10.25 5.73
C GLY A 285 -11.33 10.88 6.33
N ASP A 286 -11.36 11.10 7.64
CA ASP A 286 -12.48 11.73 8.36
C ASP A 286 -12.14 13.17 8.82
N SER A 287 -10.97 13.67 8.45
CA SER A 287 -10.46 14.99 8.82
C SER A 287 -10.49 15.97 7.66
N ILE A 288 -10.65 17.24 7.98
CA ILE A 288 -10.48 18.34 7.02
C ILE A 288 -9.03 18.77 7.02
N SER A 289 -8.34 18.59 5.90
CA SER A 289 -6.97 19.08 5.71
C SER A 289 -6.98 20.43 5.03
N VAL A 290 -6.22 21.38 5.56
CA VAL A 290 -6.06 22.75 5.00
C VAL A 290 -4.66 22.88 4.41
N TYR A 291 -4.60 23.29 3.15
CA TYR A 291 -3.37 23.58 2.44
C TYR A 291 -3.34 25.03 1.94
N PRO A 292 -2.22 25.76 2.11
CA PRO A 292 -1.08 25.44 2.98
C PRO A 292 -1.43 25.52 4.47
N ALA A 293 -0.61 24.93 5.34
CA ALA A 293 -0.78 25.01 6.79
C ALA A 293 -0.88 26.45 7.27
N GLN A 294 -1.85 26.75 8.15
CA GLN A 294 -2.22 28.12 8.52
C GLN A 294 -1.70 28.54 9.89
N THR A 295 -1.58 27.62 10.84
CA THR A 295 -1.38 27.97 12.25
C THR A 295 -0.03 27.55 12.80
N ILE A 296 0.75 26.74 12.06
CA ILE A 296 2.11 26.37 12.46
C ILE A 296 3.13 27.40 12.01
N SER A 297 4.08 27.73 12.89
CA SER A 297 5.12 28.71 12.59
C SER A 297 6.08 28.22 11.52
N GLU A 298 6.69 29.14 10.77
CA GLU A 298 7.72 28.85 9.77
C GLU A 298 8.89 28.03 10.36
N LYS A 299 9.25 28.27 11.62
CA LYS A 299 10.27 27.50 12.32
C LYS A 299 9.88 26.02 12.40
N ILE A 300 8.64 25.71 12.74
CA ILE A 300 8.13 24.33 12.82
C ILE A 300 8.05 23.74 11.41
N GLN A 301 7.54 24.48 10.43
CA GLN A 301 7.50 23.99 9.04
C GLN A 301 8.90 23.58 8.55
N ASN A 302 9.93 24.38 8.83
CA ASN A 302 11.31 24.06 8.48
C ASN A 302 11.82 22.78 9.18
N VAL A 303 11.42 22.53 10.43
CA VAL A 303 11.75 21.29 11.14
C VAL A 303 11.08 20.09 10.49
N LEU A 304 9.79 20.20 10.13
CA LEU A 304 9.05 19.13 9.45
C LEU A 304 9.65 18.79 8.08
N VAL A 305 10.05 19.81 7.32
CA VAL A 305 10.77 19.64 6.04
C VAL A 305 12.11 18.90 6.24
N ASP A 306 12.87 19.27 7.27
CA ASP A 306 14.15 18.59 7.59
C ASP A 306 13.91 17.11 7.97
N TYR A 307 12.91 16.84 8.81
CA TYR A 307 12.55 15.48 9.18
C TYR A 307 12.08 14.65 7.98
N THR A 308 11.23 15.21 7.13
CA THR A 308 10.79 14.55 5.90
C THR A 308 11.97 14.18 5.01
N ARG A 309 12.91 15.10 4.82
CA ARG A 309 14.13 14.84 4.02
C ARG A 309 14.99 13.73 4.61
N LYS A 310 15.17 13.71 5.93
CA LYS A 310 15.94 12.68 6.63
C LYS A 310 15.29 11.32 6.48
N LEU A 311 14.00 11.21 6.73
CA LEU A 311 13.24 9.96 6.59
C LEU A 311 13.26 9.44 5.17
N ALA A 312 12.97 10.28 4.19
CA ALA A 312 12.95 9.87 2.79
C ALA A 312 14.32 9.34 2.32
N ARG A 313 15.43 9.95 2.80
CA ARG A 313 16.78 9.48 2.49
C ARG A 313 17.11 8.18 3.22
N SER A 314 16.80 8.07 4.50
CA SER A 314 17.10 6.87 5.30
C SER A 314 16.30 5.66 4.81
N LEU A 315 15.07 5.86 4.39
CA LEU A 315 14.22 4.83 3.77
C LEU A 315 14.50 4.62 2.28
N HIS A 316 15.46 5.35 1.69
CA HIS A 316 15.77 5.30 0.26
C HIS A 316 14.51 5.36 -0.62
N VAL A 317 13.63 6.31 -0.32
CA VAL A 317 12.34 6.45 -1.01
C VAL A 317 12.56 6.83 -2.47
N ILE A 318 11.90 6.11 -3.36
CA ILE A 318 11.74 6.44 -4.77
C ILE A 318 10.25 6.47 -5.08
N GLY A 319 9.73 7.63 -5.43
CA GLY A 319 8.30 7.86 -5.60
C GLY A 319 7.71 8.68 -4.47
N LEU A 320 6.51 8.35 -4.04
CA LEU A 320 5.76 9.10 -3.04
C LEU A 320 6.07 8.64 -1.61
N ILE A 321 6.06 9.61 -0.69
CA ILE A 321 6.04 9.37 0.75
C ILE A 321 5.08 10.37 1.40
N ASN A 322 4.21 9.88 2.28
CA ASN A 322 3.37 10.67 3.17
C ASN A 322 3.86 10.47 4.61
N ILE A 323 3.99 11.56 5.36
CA ILE A 323 4.40 11.53 6.76
C ILE A 323 3.43 12.35 7.58
N GLN A 324 2.90 11.73 8.64
CA GLN A 324 2.04 12.38 9.62
C GLN A 324 2.83 12.77 10.85
N PHE A 325 2.76 14.03 11.23
CA PHE A 325 3.40 14.59 12.40
C PHE A 325 2.36 15.11 13.41
N ILE A 326 2.72 15.08 14.68
CA ILE A 326 1.94 15.74 15.73
C ILE A 326 2.77 16.88 16.30
N VAL A 327 2.25 18.10 16.18
CA VAL A 327 2.85 19.31 16.75
C VAL A 327 2.13 19.66 18.06
N TYR A 328 2.86 19.62 19.19
CA TYR A 328 2.32 19.84 20.54
C TYR A 328 3.26 20.71 21.40
#